data_dee6cf11f71256207527331db7c8c6bf
#
_entry.id   dee6cf11f71256207527331db7c8c6bf
#
_cell.length_a   1.000
_cell.length_b   1.000
_cell.length_c   1.000
_cell.angle_alpha   90.00
_cell.angle_beta   90.00
_cell.angle_gamma   90.00
#
_symmetry.space_group_name_H-M   'P 1'
#
loop_
_entity.id
_entity.type
_entity.pdbx_description
1 polymer ?
#
loop_
_entity_poly.entity_id
_entity_poly.type
_entity_poly.pdbx_seq_one_letter_code
_entity_poly.pdbx_strand_id
1 'polypeptide(L)'
;MSNSLPCRKTLQLSIQHVGQETLIYDEQTHKACCLNAVAAAVWNRCDGATTVAAIAASATLALDLPMTEDLVQLSLQELLRNGLLEASAEVILLSAVSRRQMMMKLGIGAAMAMPIIATIVAPKAAQAYNGCVDC
;
A
#
# COMPACT_ATOMS: atom_id res chain seq x y z
N MET A 1 -4.17 -25.00 -9.32
CA MET A 1 -3.84 -24.31 -8.07
C MET A 1 -3.29 -22.96 -8.38
N SER A 2 -4.09 -21.96 -8.19
CA SER A 2 -3.63 -20.61 -8.42
C SER A 2 -2.91 -20.09 -7.18
N ASN A 3 -1.60 -20.19 -7.19
CA ASN A 3 -0.82 -19.34 -6.31
C ASN A 3 -1.00 -17.91 -6.81
N SER A 4 -2.01 -17.24 -6.29
CA SER A 4 -2.21 -15.85 -6.65
C SER A 4 -1.19 -15.01 -5.90
N LEU A 5 -0.12 -14.67 -6.61
CA LEU A 5 0.88 -13.76 -6.09
C LEU A 5 0.32 -12.33 -6.01
N PRO A 6 0.87 -11.48 -5.15
CA PRO A 6 0.37 -10.12 -5.01
C PRO A 6 0.38 -9.36 -6.33
N CYS A 7 -0.76 -8.80 -6.70
CA CYS A 7 -0.91 -8.04 -7.93
C CYS A 7 -1.56 -6.69 -7.61
N ARG A 8 -0.92 -5.62 -8.02
CA ARG A 8 -1.45 -4.27 -7.82
C ARG A 8 -2.62 -4.01 -8.75
N LYS A 9 -3.58 -3.26 -8.24
CA LYS A 9 -4.69 -2.78 -9.06
C LYS A 9 -4.16 -1.65 -9.96
N THR A 10 -4.48 -1.71 -11.25
CA THR A 10 -4.01 -0.71 -12.21
C THR A 10 -5.13 -0.01 -12.96
N LEU A 11 -6.35 -0.55 -12.91
CA LEU A 11 -7.47 0.00 -13.67
C LEU A 11 -8.04 1.23 -12.97
N GLN A 12 -8.23 2.30 -13.74
CA GLN A 12 -8.86 3.53 -13.28
C GLN A 12 -8.14 4.18 -12.09
N LEU A 13 -6.82 4.05 -12.07
CA LEU A 13 -5.98 4.71 -11.08
C LEU A 13 -5.16 5.81 -11.73
N SER A 14 -5.15 6.97 -11.11
CA SER A 14 -4.25 8.06 -11.46
C SER A 14 -3.11 8.07 -10.44
N ILE A 15 -1.89 7.95 -10.91
CA ILE A 15 -0.71 7.80 -10.06
C ILE A 15 0.18 9.02 -10.23
N GLN A 16 0.60 9.60 -9.11
CA GLN A 16 1.49 10.74 -9.10
C GLN A 16 2.58 10.54 -8.05
N HIS A 17 3.81 10.78 -8.43
CA HIS A 17 4.94 10.67 -7.52
C HIS A 17 5.31 12.05 -6.99
N VAL A 18 5.39 12.17 -5.67
CA VAL A 18 5.76 13.42 -4.99
C VAL A 18 6.90 13.10 -4.02
N GLY A 19 8.13 13.37 -4.47
CA GLY A 19 9.31 12.97 -3.71
C GLY A 19 9.41 11.45 -3.63
N GLN A 20 9.48 10.92 -2.42
CA GLN A 20 9.51 9.48 -2.18
C GLN A 20 8.12 8.88 -1.97
N GLU A 21 7.12 9.73 -1.87
CA GLU A 21 5.74 9.30 -1.68
C GLU A 21 5.05 9.10 -3.01
N THR A 22 4.02 8.27 -3.00
CA THR A 22 3.20 8.02 -4.19
C THR A 22 1.75 8.30 -3.85
N LEU A 23 1.15 9.20 -4.63
CA LEU A 23 -0.26 9.52 -4.51
C LEU A 23 -1.03 8.72 -5.56
N ILE A 24 -2.01 7.97 -5.11
CA ILE A 24 -2.86 7.15 -5.98
C ILE A 24 -4.29 7.62 -5.82
N TYR A 25 -4.89 8.06 -6.92
CA TYR A 25 -6.30 8.43 -6.95
C TYR A 25 -7.08 7.36 -7.69
N ASP A 26 -8.07 6.77 -7.00
CA ASP A 26 -8.97 5.79 -7.59
C ASP A 26 -10.19 6.52 -8.13
N GLU A 27 -10.32 6.57 -9.44
CA GLU A 27 -11.41 7.26 -10.12
C GLU A 27 -12.75 6.58 -9.90
N GLN A 28 -12.74 5.30 -9.58
CA GLN A 28 -13.94 4.50 -9.39
C GLN A 28 -14.58 4.75 -8.02
N THR A 29 -13.76 4.80 -6.98
CA THR A 29 -14.24 4.99 -5.60
C THR A 29 -14.06 6.41 -5.08
N HIS A 30 -13.42 7.27 -5.85
CA HIS A 30 -13.09 8.65 -5.47
C HIS A 30 -12.26 8.73 -4.20
N LYS A 31 -11.35 7.79 -4.01
CA LYS A 31 -10.41 7.76 -2.89
C LYS A 31 -9.02 8.16 -3.36
N ALA A 32 -8.38 8.99 -2.58
CA ALA A 32 -6.97 9.31 -2.78
C ALA A 32 -6.17 8.64 -1.67
N CYS A 33 -5.14 7.88 -2.04
CA CYS A 33 -4.25 7.22 -1.10
C CYS A 33 -2.85 7.77 -1.27
N CYS A 34 -2.24 8.18 -0.16
CA CYS A 34 -0.85 8.61 -0.17
C CYS A 34 0.00 7.52 0.51
N LEU A 35 0.91 6.91 -0.25
CA LEU A 35 1.77 5.85 0.23
C LEU A 35 3.14 6.43 0.56
N ASN A 36 3.67 6.09 1.76
CA ASN A 36 5.04 6.44 2.06
C ASN A 36 5.99 5.61 1.20
N ALA A 37 7.31 5.87 1.29
CA ALA A 37 8.30 5.19 0.47
C ALA A 37 8.23 3.67 0.62
N VAL A 38 7.99 3.17 1.83
CA VAL A 38 7.91 1.73 2.11
C VAL A 38 6.70 1.10 1.41
N ALA A 39 5.52 1.67 1.62
CA ALA A 39 4.30 1.16 0.99
C ALA A 39 4.39 1.26 -0.54
N ALA A 40 4.92 2.35 -1.06
CA ALA A 40 5.09 2.54 -2.49
C ALA A 40 6.06 1.52 -3.09
N ALA A 41 7.17 1.24 -2.41
CA ALA A 41 8.15 0.27 -2.87
C ALA A 41 7.53 -1.14 -2.99
N VAL A 42 6.75 -1.54 -1.98
CA VAL A 42 6.06 -2.83 -2.01
C VAL A 42 5.01 -2.85 -3.11
N TRP A 43 4.20 -1.80 -3.22
CA TRP A 43 3.13 -1.72 -4.20
C TRP A 43 3.66 -1.81 -5.64
N ASN A 44 4.76 -1.10 -5.94
CA ASN A 44 5.36 -1.11 -7.26
C ASN A 44 5.90 -2.48 -7.67
N ARG A 45 6.17 -3.35 -6.71
CA ARG A 45 6.69 -4.69 -6.96
C ARG A 45 5.62 -5.77 -7.00
N CYS A 46 4.35 -5.39 -6.82
CA CYS A 46 3.22 -6.31 -6.88
C CYS A 46 2.77 -6.46 -8.33
N ASP A 47 3.43 -7.35 -9.06
CA ASP A 47 3.19 -7.55 -10.51
C ASP A 47 2.42 -8.84 -10.81
N GLY A 48 2.02 -9.58 -9.78
CA GLY A 48 1.34 -10.85 -9.95
C GLY A 48 2.27 -12.02 -10.22
N ALA A 49 3.58 -11.78 -10.31
CA ALA A 49 4.58 -12.79 -10.64
C ALA A 49 5.72 -12.88 -9.61
N THR A 50 5.82 -11.92 -8.70
CA THR A 50 6.91 -11.83 -7.73
C THR A 50 6.46 -12.33 -6.38
N THR A 51 7.24 -13.23 -5.77
CA THR A 51 6.95 -13.77 -4.44
C THR A 51 7.19 -12.74 -3.36
N VAL A 52 6.61 -12.96 -2.17
CA VAL A 52 6.82 -12.10 -1.01
C VAL A 52 8.31 -12.01 -0.65
N ALA A 53 9.03 -13.13 -0.69
CA ALA A 53 10.47 -13.15 -0.42
C ALA A 53 11.26 -12.29 -1.41
N ALA A 54 10.91 -12.37 -2.69
CA ALA A 54 11.56 -11.56 -3.72
C ALA A 54 11.22 -10.08 -3.58
N ILE A 55 10.00 -9.75 -3.20
CA ILE A 55 9.60 -8.37 -2.91
C ILE A 55 10.42 -7.82 -1.75
N ALA A 56 10.58 -8.62 -0.68
CA ALA A 56 11.36 -8.21 0.49
C ALA A 56 12.82 -7.91 0.12
N ALA A 57 13.45 -8.79 -0.65
CA ALA A 57 14.83 -8.61 -1.08
C ALA A 57 14.99 -7.36 -1.96
N SER A 58 14.09 -7.18 -2.93
CA SER A 58 14.13 -6.03 -3.84
C SER A 58 13.85 -4.72 -3.10
N ALA A 59 12.89 -4.71 -2.19
CA ALA A 59 12.56 -3.51 -1.42
C ALA A 59 13.70 -3.13 -0.46
N THR A 60 14.38 -4.11 0.12
CA THR A 60 15.55 -3.85 0.96
C THR A 60 16.63 -3.09 0.20
N LEU A 61 16.88 -3.49 -1.05
CA LEU A 61 17.86 -2.81 -1.89
C LEU A 61 17.40 -1.40 -2.28
N ALA A 62 16.15 -1.24 -2.62
CA ALA A 62 15.62 0.04 -3.08
C ALA A 62 15.50 1.07 -1.96
N LEU A 63 15.15 0.63 -0.75
CA LEU A 63 14.90 1.53 0.38
C LEU A 63 16.11 1.71 1.29
N ASP A 64 17.12 0.87 1.13
CA ASP A 64 18.26 0.80 2.06
C ASP A 64 17.81 0.60 3.51
N LEU A 65 16.74 -0.17 3.68
CA LEU A 65 16.13 -0.53 4.96
C LEU A 65 15.90 -2.04 5.00
N PRO A 66 16.08 -2.69 6.16
CA PRO A 66 15.87 -4.13 6.26
C PRO A 66 14.37 -4.46 6.15
N MET A 67 13.94 -4.86 4.98
CA MET A 67 12.56 -5.29 4.73
C MET A 67 12.47 -6.81 4.91
N THR A 68 11.77 -7.24 5.95
CA THR A 68 11.50 -8.66 6.18
C THR A 68 10.24 -9.07 5.45
N GLU A 69 10.04 -10.38 5.29
CA GLU A 69 8.80 -10.89 4.71
C GLU A 69 7.58 -10.49 5.53
N ASP A 70 7.72 -10.43 6.85
CA ASP A 70 6.65 -9.98 7.74
C ASP A 70 6.26 -8.52 7.47
N LEU A 71 7.24 -7.65 7.25
CA LEU A 71 6.97 -6.25 6.90
C LEU A 71 6.31 -6.13 5.53
N VAL A 72 6.73 -6.96 4.58
CA VAL A 72 6.08 -7.01 3.26
C VAL A 72 4.63 -7.49 3.41
N GLN A 73 4.38 -8.53 4.21
CA GLN A 73 3.03 -9.01 4.46
C GLN A 73 2.16 -7.92 5.09
N LEU A 74 2.68 -7.20 6.05
CA LEU A 74 1.96 -6.08 6.66
C LEU A 74 1.64 -5.00 5.62
N SER A 75 2.59 -4.69 4.76
CA SER A 75 2.39 -3.73 3.67
C SER A 75 1.30 -4.21 2.72
N LEU A 76 1.31 -5.49 2.36
CA LEU A 76 0.29 -6.06 1.47
C LEU A 76 -1.10 -6.02 2.09
N GLN A 77 -1.20 -6.26 3.40
CA GLN A 77 -2.47 -6.14 4.12
C GLN A 77 -3.02 -4.72 4.05
N GLU A 78 -2.17 -3.74 4.32
CA GLU A 78 -2.59 -2.34 4.29
C GLU A 78 -2.99 -1.92 2.87
N LEU A 79 -2.24 -2.36 1.87
CA LEU A 79 -2.57 -2.08 0.47
C LEU A 79 -3.90 -2.74 0.08
N LEU A 80 -4.12 -3.99 0.48
CA LEU A 80 -5.35 -4.70 0.18
C LEU A 80 -6.55 -4.03 0.87
N ARG A 81 -6.38 -3.64 2.12
CA ARG A 81 -7.43 -2.96 2.90
C ARG A 81 -7.84 -1.64 2.24
N ASN A 82 -6.92 -0.95 1.62
CA ASN A 82 -7.19 0.32 0.94
C ASN A 82 -7.59 0.14 -0.53
N GLY A 83 -7.78 -1.09 -0.99
CA GLY A 83 -8.25 -1.36 -2.34
C GLY A 83 -7.21 -1.15 -3.43
N LEU A 84 -5.93 -1.19 -3.09
CA LEU A 84 -4.85 -0.95 -4.05
C LEU A 84 -4.26 -2.24 -4.63
N LEU A 85 -4.67 -3.39 -4.12
CA LEU A 85 -4.29 -4.70 -4.65
C LEU A 85 -5.52 -5.42 -5.15
N GLU A 86 -5.32 -6.28 -6.13
CA GLU A 86 -6.36 -7.23 -6.51
C GLU A 86 -6.50 -8.28 -5.41
N ALA A 87 -7.73 -8.73 -5.17
CA ALA A 87 -8.01 -9.68 -4.11
C ALA A 87 -7.22 -10.95 -4.31
N SER A 88 -6.35 -11.28 -3.34
CA SER A 88 -5.57 -12.50 -3.34
C SER A 88 -5.85 -13.22 -2.03
N ALA A 89 -6.34 -14.45 -2.13
CA ALA A 89 -6.62 -15.27 -0.96
C ALA A 89 -5.35 -15.52 -0.14
N GLU A 90 -4.21 -15.63 -0.80
CA GLU A 90 -2.94 -15.87 -0.14
C GLU A 90 -2.52 -14.69 0.75
N VAL A 91 -2.69 -13.47 0.27
CA VAL A 91 -2.41 -12.28 1.08
C VAL A 91 -3.30 -12.24 2.31
N ILE A 92 -4.57 -12.59 2.15
CA ILE A 92 -5.52 -12.61 3.26
C ILE A 92 -5.17 -13.69 4.28
N LEU A 93 -4.81 -14.88 3.82
CA LEU A 93 -4.51 -16.01 4.71
C LEU A 93 -3.24 -15.81 5.51
N LEU A 94 -2.25 -15.15 4.95
CA LEU A 94 -0.97 -14.93 5.63
C LEU A 94 -0.97 -13.69 6.50
N SER A 95 -2.07 -12.98 6.56
CA SER A 95 -2.15 -11.64 7.13
C SER A 95 -2.48 -11.63 8.62
N ALA A 96 -1.69 -12.31 9.43
CA ALA A 96 -1.91 -12.33 10.88
C ALA A 96 -1.04 -11.32 11.64
N VAL A 97 -0.26 -10.51 10.94
CA VAL A 97 0.70 -9.61 11.59
C VAL A 97 0.11 -8.21 11.72
N SER A 98 0.11 -7.66 12.93
CA SER A 98 -0.30 -6.28 13.18
C SER A 98 0.91 -5.36 13.34
N ARG A 99 0.68 -4.05 13.21
CA ARG A 99 1.74 -3.05 13.44
C ARG A 99 2.35 -3.19 14.82
N ARG A 100 1.50 -3.42 15.83
CA ARG A 100 1.94 -3.57 17.20
C ARG A 100 2.86 -4.77 17.36
N GLN A 101 2.50 -5.91 16.76
CA GLN A 101 3.33 -7.11 16.80
C GLN A 101 4.66 -6.88 16.13
N MET A 102 4.67 -6.16 15.02
CA MET A 102 5.90 -5.81 14.34
C MET A 102 6.82 -4.94 15.17
N MET A 103 6.26 -3.91 15.81
CA MET A 103 7.04 -3.03 16.67
C MET A 103 7.63 -3.78 17.85
N MET A 104 6.89 -4.71 18.45
CA MET A 104 7.37 -5.55 19.53
C MET A 104 8.46 -6.52 19.08
N LYS A 105 8.32 -7.07 17.86
CA LYS A 105 9.22 -8.08 17.32
C LYS A 105 10.54 -7.49 16.85
N LEU A 106 10.51 -6.35 16.18
CA LEU A 106 11.67 -5.74 15.52
C LEU A 106 12.24 -4.53 16.27
N GLY A 107 11.53 -4.02 17.26
CA GLY A 107 11.98 -2.88 18.05
C GLY A 107 11.81 -1.54 17.32
N ILE A 108 12.48 -0.52 17.84
CA ILE A 108 12.33 0.86 17.36
C ILE A 108 12.75 1.04 15.90
N GLY A 109 13.74 0.27 15.46
CA GLY A 109 14.20 0.32 14.07
C GLY A 109 13.11 -0.02 13.05
N ALA A 110 12.12 -0.80 13.45
CA ALA A 110 11.01 -1.18 12.59
C ALA A 110 10.14 0.02 12.20
N ALA A 111 10.12 1.07 13.00
CA ALA A 111 9.30 2.24 12.71
C ALA A 111 9.67 2.89 11.37
N MET A 112 10.94 2.83 10.98
CA MET A 112 11.41 3.39 9.71
C MET A 112 10.97 2.55 8.51
N ALA A 113 10.71 1.27 8.73
CA ALA A 113 10.32 0.33 7.67
C ALA A 113 8.83 0.03 7.66
N MET A 114 8.04 0.73 8.46
CA MET A 114 6.59 0.53 8.51
C MET A 114 5.89 1.16 7.32
N PRO A 115 4.96 0.44 6.68
CA PRO A 115 4.14 1.02 5.64
C PRO A 115 3.13 2.00 6.25
N ILE A 116 2.98 3.15 5.63
CA ILE A 116 1.98 4.14 6.03
C ILE A 116 1.18 4.51 4.80
N ILE A 117 -0.13 4.36 4.90
CA ILE A 117 -1.07 4.73 3.85
C ILE A 117 -2.11 5.67 4.45
N ALA A 118 -2.09 6.91 3.98
CA ALA A 118 -3.10 7.89 4.35
C ALA A 118 -4.18 7.90 3.27
N THR A 119 -5.42 7.70 3.65
CA THR A 119 -6.53 7.64 2.70
C THR A 119 -7.48 8.79 2.94
N ILE A 120 -7.81 9.50 1.87
CA ILE A 120 -8.74 10.62 1.88
C ILE A 120 -9.82 10.32 0.85
N VAL A 121 -11.09 10.40 1.27
CA VAL A 121 -12.21 10.28 0.35
C VAL A 121 -12.50 11.65 -0.22
N ALA A 122 -12.36 11.78 -1.53
CA ALA A 122 -12.63 13.05 -2.19
C ALA A 122 -14.12 13.40 -2.07
N PRO A 123 -14.47 14.66 -1.78
CA PRO A 123 -15.86 15.07 -1.73
C PRO A 123 -16.48 14.94 -3.13
N LYS A 124 -17.78 14.61 -3.14
CA LYS A 124 -18.52 14.58 -4.40
C LYS A 124 -18.60 15.98 -4.99
N ALA A 125 -18.64 16.07 -6.31
CA ALA A 125 -18.69 17.34 -7.00
C ALA A 125 -19.85 18.23 -6.50
N ALA A 126 -20.99 17.64 -6.18
CA ALA A 126 -22.13 18.37 -5.65
C ALA A 126 -21.84 19.02 -4.29
N GLN A 127 -21.07 18.37 -3.45
CA GLN A 127 -20.69 18.91 -2.15
C GLN A 127 -19.70 20.06 -2.30
N ALA A 128 -18.75 19.92 -3.23
CA ALA A 128 -17.81 20.98 -3.52
C ALA A 128 -18.51 22.21 -4.09
N TYR A 129 -19.49 22.01 -4.95
CA TYR A 129 -20.28 23.08 -5.53
C TYR A 129 -21.08 23.84 -4.46
N ASN A 130 -21.73 23.11 -3.56
CA ASN A 130 -22.51 23.73 -2.50
C ASN A 130 -21.65 24.59 -1.58
N GLY A 131 -20.40 24.19 -1.36
CA GLY A 131 -19.47 24.98 -0.58
C GLY A 131 -19.09 26.30 -1.26
N CYS A 132 -19.07 26.30 -2.58
CA CYS A 132 -18.75 27.50 -3.34
C CYS A 132 -19.90 28.48 -3.46
N VAL A 133 -21.14 28.00 -3.41
CA VAL A 133 -22.32 28.86 -3.55
C VAL A 133 -22.47 29.79 -2.36
N ASP A 134 -22.02 29.38 -1.20
CA ASP A 134 -22.12 30.18 0.02
C ASP A 134 -21.01 31.22 0.14
N CYS A 135 -20.13 31.29 -0.81
CA CYS A 135 -19.04 32.26 -0.82
C CYS A 135 -19.49 33.65 -1.23
#